data_25c40b3a61abaf4cfc3747874e190d2a
#
_entry.id   25c40b3a61abaf4cfc3747874e190d2a
#
_cell.length_a   1.000
_cell.length_b   1.000
_cell.length_c   1.000
_cell.angle_alpha   90.00
_cell.angle_beta   90.00
_cell.angle_gamma   90.00
#
_symmetry.space_group_name_H-M   'P 1'
#
loop_
_entity.id
_entity.type
_entity.pdbx_description
1 polymer ?
#
loop_
_entity_poly.entity_id
_entity_poly.type
_entity_poly.pdbx_seq_one_letter_code
_entity_poly.pdbx_strand_id
1 'polypeptide(L)'
;MSVQLSAVSLGETAPSWERTLEDIRNKKIAERIWKKDYTVWKPYPEEIVNRLGWLKCYEDFRDQWPGVEDFVAGVRGNGYEQALLLGMGGSSLAPEIFRRILGVREGHLDLSVCDTTAPRTIASLAGRLDVDKTLFIVSTKSGG
;
A
#
# COMPACT_ATOMS: atom_id res chain seq x y z
N MET A 1 -9.27 -11.01 15.96
CA MET A 1 -8.33 -12.12 16.05
C MET A 1 -7.07 -11.60 16.74
N SER A 2 -6.79 -11.99 17.99
CA SER A 2 -5.58 -11.56 18.71
C SER A 2 -4.47 -12.56 18.41
N VAL A 3 -3.35 -12.09 17.88
CA VAL A 3 -2.15 -12.90 17.75
C VAL A 3 -1.42 -12.88 19.09
N GLN A 4 -1.31 -14.03 19.72
CA GLN A 4 -0.59 -14.19 20.96
C GLN A 4 0.80 -14.76 20.64
N LEU A 5 1.85 -13.99 20.90
CA LEU A 5 3.23 -14.47 20.80
C LEU A 5 3.51 -15.38 22.00
N SER A 6 3.82 -16.64 21.75
CA SER A 6 4.06 -17.65 22.81
C SER A 6 5.50 -17.63 23.36
N ALA A 7 6.46 -17.16 22.60
CA ALA A 7 7.85 -16.97 23.04
C ALA A 7 8.60 -15.98 22.15
N VAL A 8 9.43 -15.14 22.77
CA VAL A 8 10.38 -14.28 22.07
C VAL A 8 11.74 -14.48 22.72
N SER A 9 12.74 -14.88 21.93
CA SER A 9 14.13 -14.96 22.37
C SER A 9 14.95 -13.84 21.74
N LEU A 10 15.47 -12.94 22.58
CA LEU A 10 16.22 -11.75 22.16
C LEU A 10 17.72 -11.89 22.40
N GLY A 11 18.16 -13.03 22.98
CA GLY A 11 19.56 -13.27 23.29
C GLY A 11 20.20 -12.13 24.09
N GLU A 12 21.40 -11.73 23.70
CA GLU A 12 22.18 -10.65 24.36
C GLU A 12 21.53 -9.26 24.21
N THR A 13 20.54 -9.09 23.32
CA THR A 13 19.85 -7.81 23.12
C THR A 13 18.71 -7.58 24.10
N ALA A 14 18.33 -8.59 24.91
CA ALA A 14 17.19 -8.51 25.83
C ALA A 14 17.24 -7.28 26.77
N PRO A 15 18.37 -6.94 27.43
CA PRO A 15 18.42 -5.78 28.33
C PRO A 15 18.25 -4.43 27.62
N SER A 16 18.72 -4.32 26.37
CA SER A 16 18.52 -3.10 25.58
C SER A 16 17.09 -2.98 25.08
N TRP A 17 16.47 -4.10 24.76
CA TRP A 17 15.07 -4.19 24.37
C TRP A 17 14.12 -3.72 25.47
N GLU A 18 14.29 -4.22 26.69
CA GLU A 18 13.46 -3.82 27.84
C GLU A 18 13.54 -2.32 28.10
N ARG A 19 14.75 -1.75 28.12
CA ARG A 19 14.94 -0.29 28.27
C ARG A 19 14.27 0.49 27.13
N THR A 20 14.39 0.02 25.90
CA THR A 20 13.76 0.67 24.74
C THR A 20 12.24 0.63 24.84
N LEU A 21 11.66 -0.50 25.26
CA LEU A 21 10.22 -0.60 25.47
C LEU A 21 9.72 0.32 26.58
N GLU A 22 10.46 0.43 27.68
CA GLU A 22 10.11 1.34 28.76
C GLU A 22 10.17 2.79 28.28
N ASP A 23 11.17 3.17 27.53
CA ASP A 23 11.32 4.49 26.91
C ASP A 23 10.16 4.81 25.96
N ILE A 24 9.76 3.86 25.11
CA ILE A 24 8.62 3.99 24.20
C ILE A 24 7.33 4.24 24.96
N ARG A 25 7.11 3.51 26.06
CA ARG A 25 5.94 3.65 26.92
C ARG A 25 5.92 5.00 27.64
N ASN A 26 7.02 5.37 28.31
CA ASN A 26 7.13 6.60 29.08
C ASN A 26 6.99 7.84 28.19
N LYS A 27 7.54 7.82 27.00
CA LYS A 27 7.43 8.89 26.00
C LYS A 27 6.12 8.85 25.21
N LYS A 28 5.25 7.85 25.43
CA LYS A 28 3.97 7.64 24.72
C LYS A 28 4.13 7.68 23.21
N ILE A 29 5.19 7.05 22.69
CA ILE A 29 5.57 7.16 21.28
C ILE A 29 4.43 6.75 20.35
N ALA A 30 3.77 5.61 20.58
CA ALA A 30 2.67 5.14 19.74
C ALA A 30 1.50 6.15 19.70
N GLU A 31 1.09 6.68 20.85
CA GLU A 31 0.02 7.68 20.95
C GLU A 31 0.39 8.96 20.17
N ARG A 32 1.64 9.41 20.29
CA ARG A 32 2.15 10.59 19.61
C ARG A 32 2.21 10.40 18.09
N ILE A 33 2.61 9.21 17.62
CA ILE A 33 2.57 8.85 16.20
C ILE A 33 1.13 8.98 15.65
N TRP A 34 0.16 8.40 16.33
CA TRP A 34 -1.26 8.49 15.91
C TRP A 34 -1.81 9.92 15.93
N LYS A 35 -1.27 10.78 16.81
CA LYS A 35 -1.58 12.23 16.83
C LYS A 35 -0.84 13.03 15.77
N LYS A 36 -0.04 12.38 14.93
CA LYS A 36 0.83 13.01 13.90
C LYS A 36 1.83 14.00 14.50
N ASP A 37 2.30 13.73 15.72
CA ASP A 37 3.33 14.52 16.39
C ASP A 37 4.69 14.26 15.73
N TYR A 38 5.11 15.18 14.87
CA TYR A 38 6.37 15.06 14.12
C TYR A 38 7.60 15.03 15.03
N THR A 39 7.51 15.56 16.27
CA THR A 39 8.64 15.63 17.20
C THR A 39 9.07 14.26 17.73
N VAL A 40 8.32 13.19 17.40
CA VAL A 40 8.77 11.81 17.61
C VAL A 40 10.03 11.49 16.80
N TRP A 41 10.20 12.10 15.63
CA TRP A 41 11.31 11.81 14.72
C TRP A 41 12.37 12.88 14.70
N LYS A 42 11.95 14.18 14.65
CA LYS A 42 12.85 15.33 14.56
C LYS A 42 12.25 16.54 15.27
N PRO A 43 13.08 17.52 15.68
CA PRO A 43 12.57 18.74 16.32
C PRO A 43 11.92 19.73 15.34
N TYR A 44 11.94 19.45 14.02
CA TYR A 44 11.38 20.30 12.97
C TYR A 44 10.46 19.50 12.05
N PRO A 45 9.40 20.12 11.46
CA PRO A 45 8.32 19.43 10.77
C PRO A 45 8.64 19.02 9.32
N GLU A 46 9.67 19.59 8.70
CA GLU A 46 10.00 19.43 7.30
C GLU A 46 10.23 17.94 6.96
N GLU A 47 9.67 17.50 5.84
CA GLU A 47 9.73 16.12 5.33
C GLU A 47 9.13 15.06 6.29
N ILE A 48 8.32 15.48 7.27
CA ILE A 48 7.62 14.58 8.17
C ILE A 48 6.12 14.80 8.08
N VAL A 49 5.62 16.02 8.33
CA VAL A 49 4.17 16.27 8.41
C VAL A 49 3.44 15.95 7.10
N ASN A 50 4.09 16.17 5.97
CA ASN A 50 3.60 15.83 4.64
C ASN A 50 3.65 14.30 4.33
N ARG A 51 4.22 13.49 5.23
CA ARG A 51 4.37 12.04 5.07
C ARG A 51 3.44 11.23 5.98
N LEU A 52 2.71 11.85 6.89
CA LEU A 52 1.89 11.17 7.89
C LEU A 52 0.43 10.95 7.48
N GLY A 53 0.08 11.23 6.23
CA GLY A 53 -1.28 11.02 5.70
C GLY A 53 -1.75 9.57 5.79
N TRP A 54 -0.84 8.61 5.56
CA TRP A 54 -1.17 7.17 5.58
C TRP A 54 -1.76 6.67 6.90
N LEU A 55 -1.49 7.34 8.03
CA LEU A 55 -2.02 6.93 9.34
C LEU A 55 -3.55 6.93 9.41
N LYS A 56 -4.20 7.76 8.59
CA LYS A 56 -5.66 7.87 8.54
C LYS A 56 -6.24 7.65 7.14
N CYS A 57 -5.46 7.12 6.22
CA CYS A 57 -5.92 6.92 4.84
C CYS A 57 -7.20 6.07 4.73
N TYR A 58 -7.43 5.15 5.66
CA TYR A 58 -8.64 4.34 5.70
C TYR A 58 -9.90 5.16 6.01
N GLU A 59 -9.78 6.27 6.77
CA GLU A 59 -10.87 7.21 7.01
C GLU A 59 -11.16 8.01 5.73
N ASP A 60 -10.09 8.57 5.12
CA ASP A 60 -10.18 9.37 3.90
C ASP A 60 -10.76 8.56 2.72
N PHE A 61 -10.35 7.29 2.58
CA PHE A 61 -10.86 6.42 1.52
C PHE A 61 -12.29 5.94 1.73
N ARG A 62 -12.75 5.85 2.97
CA ARG A 62 -14.14 5.46 3.26
C ARG A 62 -15.13 6.44 2.64
N ASP A 63 -14.84 7.72 2.72
CA ASP A 63 -15.71 8.79 2.20
C ASP A 63 -15.66 8.87 0.66
N GLN A 64 -14.56 8.39 0.05
CA GLN A 64 -14.39 8.35 -1.39
C GLN A 64 -14.92 7.05 -2.04
N TRP A 65 -15.27 6.06 -1.24
CA TRP A 65 -15.66 4.73 -1.73
C TRP A 65 -16.80 4.73 -2.76
N PRO A 66 -17.89 5.50 -2.58
CA PRO A 66 -18.96 5.54 -3.59
C PRO A 66 -18.47 5.98 -4.97
N GLY A 67 -17.59 6.98 -5.03
CA GLY A 67 -16.99 7.41 -6.30
C GLY A 67 -16.08 6.37 -6.94
N VAL A 68 -15.41 5.54 -6.13
CA VAL A 68 -14.62 4.41 -6.63
C VAL A 68 -15.53 3.32 -7.21
N GLU A 69 -16.65 3.02 -6.56
CA GLU A 69 -17.64 2.05 -7.07
C GLU A 69 -18.24 2.51 -8.40
N ASP A 70 -18.61 3.78 -8.52
CA ASP A 70 -19.14 4.37 -9.77
C ASP A 70 -18.10 4.29 -10.88
N PHE A 71 -16.85 4.62 -10.60
CA PHE A 71 -15.76 4.49 -11.56
C PHE A 71 -15.59 3.04 -12.04
N VAL A 72 -15.55 2.09 -11.12
CA VAL A 72 -15.42 0.66 -11.45
C VAL A 72 -16.61 0.18 -12.29
N ALA A 73 -17.82 0.61 -11.96
CA ALA A 73 -19.01 0.29 -12.75
C ALA A 73 -18.91 0.85 -14.19
N GLY A 74 -18.44 2.09 -14.33
CA GLY A 74 -18.20 2.71 -15.63
C GLY A 74 -17.15 1.97 -16.46
N VAL A 75 -16.03 1.60 -15.86
CA VAL A 75 -14.96 0.83 -16.51
C VAL A 75 -15.49 -0.51 -17.03
N ARG A 76 -16.26 -1.23 -16.22
CA ARG A 76 -16.88 -2.50 -16.63
C ARG A 76 -17.91 -2.31 -17.75
N GLY A 77 -18.73 -1.26 -17.66
CA GLY A 77 -19.73 -0.91 -18.68
C GLY A 77 -19.12 -0.58 -20.04
N ASN A 78 -17.86 -0.12 -20.07
CA ASN A 78 -17.11 0.17 -21.30
C ASN A 78 -16.38 -1.05 -21.89
N GLY A 79 -16.56 -2.24 -21.33
CA GLY A 79 -16.03 -3.48 -21.90
C GLY A 79 -14.56 -3.77 -21.60
N TYR A 80 -13.95 -3.08 -20.61
CA TYR A 80 -12.64 -3.47 -20.12
C TYR A 80 -12.71 -4.80 -19.37
N GLU A 81 -11.77 -5.68 -19.64
CA GLU A 81 -11.66 -7.01 -19.06
C GLU A 81 -10.45 -7.19 -18.16
N GLN A 82 -9.40 -6.38 -18.37
CA GLN A 82 -8.13 -6.46 -17.68
C GLN A 82 -7.68 -5.09 -17.19
N ALA A 83 -6.85 -5.07 -16.16
CA ALA A 83 -6.15 -3.88 -15.71
C ALA A 83 -4.65 -4.15 -15.61
N LEU A 84 -3.83 -3.22 -16.09
CA LEU A 84 -2.38 -3.24 -15.91
C LEU A 84 -1.93 -2.06 -15.07
N LEU A 85 -1.41 -2.35 -13.87
CA LEU A 85 -0.80 -1.36 -13.01
C LEU A 85 0.67 -1.20 -13.36
N LEU A 86 1.04 0.02 -13.73
CA LEU A 86 2.42 0.46 -13.97
C LEU A 86 2.91 1.23 -12.75
N GLY A 87 3.77 0.63 -11.96
CA GLY A 87 4.28 1.26 -10.74
C GLY A 87 5.36 0.41 -10.09
N MET A 88 6.20 1.03 -9.28
CA MET A 88 7.33 0.35 -8.63
C MET A 88 7.26 0.50 -7.12
N GLY A 89 7.78 -0.51 -6.40
CA GLY A 89 7.88 -0.51 -4.94
C GLY A 89 6.52 -0.37 -4.26
N GLY A 90 6.36 0.63 -3.39
CA GLY A 90 5.11 0.86 -2.65
C GLY A 90 3.89 1.13 -3.51
N SER A 91 4.09 1.57 -4.76
CA SER A 91 3.00 1.85 -5.71
C SER A 91 2.41 0.58 -6.34
N SER A 92 3.12 -0.55 -6.29
CA SER A 92 2.72 -1.82 -6.91
C SER A 92 2.47 -2.93 -5.91
N LEU A 93 3.21 -2.96 -4.81
CA LEU A 93 3.25 -4.09 -3.88
C LEU A 93 1.90 -4.39 -3.24
N ALA A 94 1.20 -3.37 -2.71
CA ALA A 94 -0.08 -3.58 -2.05
C ALA A 94 -1.17 -4.10 -3.00
N PRO A 95 -1.37 -3.51 -4.21
CA PRO A 95 -2.30 -4.04 -5.20
C PRO A 95 -1.98 -5.48 -5.61
N GLU A 96 -0.71 -5.83 -5.82
CA GLU A 96 -0.30 -7.19 -6.15
C GLU A 96 -0.63 -8.18 -5.04
N ILE A 97 -0.34 -7.83 -3.79
CA ILE A 97 -0.66 -8.67 -2.62
C ILE A 97 -2.17 -8.88 -2.51
N PHE A 98 -2.96 -7.80 -2.63
CA PHE A 98 -4.42 -7.91 -2.58
C PHE A 98 -4.95 -8.82 -3.69
N ARG A 99 -4.47 -8.64 -4.93
CA ARG A 99 -4.84 -9.49 -6.05
C ARG A 99 -4.53 -10.96 -5.79
N ARG A 100 -3.36 -11.27 -5.23
CA ARG A 100 -2.92 -12.65 -4.94
C ARG A 100 -3.67 -13.30 -3.78
N ILE A 101 -4.00 -12.53 -2.75
CA ILE A 101 -4.67 -13.05 -1.55
C ILE A 101 -6.19 -13.13 -1.75
N LEU A 102 -6.80 -12.08 -2.31
CA LEU A 102 -8.25 -11.97 -2.45
C LEU A 102 -8.76 -12.55 -3.76
N GLY A 103 -7.89 -12.75 -4.74
CA GLY A 103 -8.26 -13.20 -6.07
C GLY A 103 -8.99 -12.15 -6.90
N VAL A 104 -9.68 -12.58 -7.93
CA VAL A 104 -10.52 -11.75 -8.79
C VAL A 104 -11.98 -12.08 -8.50
N ARG A 105 -12.76 -11.05 -8.22
CA ARG A 105 -14.20 -11.19 -8.07
C ARG A 105 -14.82 -11.38 -9.45
N GLU A 106 -15.80 -12.27 -9.54
CA GLU A 106 -16.53 -12.53 -10.79
C GLU A 106 -17.08 -11.24 -11.42
N GLY A 107 -16.89 -11.10 -12.72
CA GLY A 107 -17.27 -9.91 -13.49
C GLY A 107 -16.45 -8.66 -13.20
N HIS A 108 -15.27 -8.77 -12.55
CA HIS A 108 -14.33 -7.66 -12.34
C HIS A 108 -13.04 -7.90 -13.12
N LEU A 109 -12.28 -6.81 -13.36
CA LEU A 109 -11.05 -6.87 -14.13
C LEU A 109 -9.99 -7.71 -13.40
N ASP A 110 -9.26 -8.52 -14.16
CA ASP A 110 -8.04 -9.15 -13.63
C ASP A 110 -6.89 -8.13 -13.63
N LEU A 111 -6.22 -7.97 -12.47
CA LEU A 111 -5.13 -7.04 -12.30
C LEU A 111 -3.78 -7.72 -12.55
N SER A 112 -3.05 -7.21 -13.52
CA SER A 112 -1.62 -7.48 -13.70
C SER A 112 -0.79 -6.29 -13.22
N VAL A 113 0.42 -6.57 -12.75
CA VAL A 113 1.36 -5.55 -12.26
C VAL A 113 2.63 -5.59 -13.09
N CYS A 114 3.09 -4.42 -13.53
CA CYS A 114 4.40 -4.21 -14.14
C CYS A 114 5.22 -3.29 -13.24
N ASP A 115 6.13 -3.88 -12.48
CA ASP A 115 7.01 -3.19 -11.52
C ASP A 115 8.49 -3.24 -11.95
N THR A 116 8.72 -3.43 -13.24
CA THR A 116 10.06 -3.60 -13.80
C THR A 116 10.19 -2.92 -15.16
N THR A 117 11.42 -2.54 -15.48
CA THR A 117 11.81 -2.05 -16.82
C THR A 117 12.49 -3.14 -17.67
N ALA A 118 12.53 -4.40 -17.19
CA ALA A 118 13.17 -5.50 -17.91
C ALA A 118 12.42 -5.82 -19.22
N PRO A 119 13.04 -5.70 -20.41
CA PRO A 119 12.35 -5.81 -21.68
C PRO A 119 11.63 -7.15 -21.89
N ARG A 120 12.23 -8.26 -21.42
CA ARG A 120 11.63 -9.59 -21.52
C ARG A 120 10.31 -9.68 -20.73
N THR A 121 10.26 -9.13 -19.53
CA THR A 121 9.05 -9.13 -18.69
C THR A 121 7.96 -8.27 -19.34
N ILE A 122 8.33 -7.08 -19.84
CA ILE A 122 7.40 -6.18 -20.52
C ILE A 122 6.83 -6.86 -21.77
N ALA A 123 7.68 -7.48 -22.59
CA ALA A 123 7.23 -8.21 -23.78
C ALA A 123 6.29 -9.37 -23.43
N SER A 124 6.60 -10.12 -22.37
CA SER A 124 5.74 -11.19 -21.89
C SER A 124 4.38 -10.70 -21.38
N LEU A 125 4.34 -9.55 -20.70
CA LEU A 125 3.08 -8.92 -20.27
C LEU A 125 2.29 -8.45 -21.49
N ALA A 126 2.92 -7.72 -22.41
CA ALA A 126 2.29 -7.20 -23.63
C ALA A 126 1.67 -8.32 -24.48
N GLY A 127 2.33 -9.47 -24.57
CA GLY A 127 1.82 -10.63 -25.33
C GLY A 127 0.64 -11.35 -24.70
N ARG A 128 0.27 -11.02 -23.45
CA ARG A 128 -0.87 -11.61 -22.73
C ARG A 128 -2.06 -10.67 -22.60
N LEU A 129 -1.86 -9.40 -22.89
CA LEU A 129 -2.87 -8.35 -22.72
C LEU A 129 -3.54 -8.04 -24.06
N ASP A 130 -4.86 -7.93 -24.04
CA ASP A 130 -5.63 -7.27 -25.08
C ASP A 130 -5.63 -5.76 -24.77
N VAL A 131 -4.83 -5.00 -25.52
CA VAL A 131 -4.62 -3.56 -25.29
C VAL A 131 -5.93 -2.78 -25.38
N ASP A 132 -6.84 -3.17 -26.28
CA ASP A 132 -8.12 -2.50 -26.47
C ASP A 132 -9.09 -2.73 -25.31
N LYS A 133 -8.87 -3.81 -24.55
CA LYS A 133 -9.67 -4.18 -23.38
C LYS A 133 -8.93 -4.03 -22.05
N THR A 134 -7.78 -3.36 -22.04
CA THR A 134 -6.96 -3.20 -20.85
C THR A 134 -7.02 -1.77 -20.32
N LEU A 135 -7.40 -1.60 -19.06
CA LEU A 135 -7.26 -0.36 -18.32
C LEU A 135 -5.81 -0.21 -17.84
N PHE A 136 -5.12 0.83 -18.28
CA PHE A 136 -3.78 1.14 -17.79
C PHE A 136 -3.85 2.09 -16.60
N ILE A 137 -3.24 1.70 -15.49
CA ILE A 137 -3.17 2.48 -14.24
C ILE A 137 -1.72 2.86 -13.97
N VAL A 138 -1.38 4.13 -14.05
CA VAL A 138 -0.04 4.61 -13.70
C VAL A 138 -0.04 5.07 -12.25
N SER A 139 0.81 4.43 -11.42
CA SER A 139 0.95 4.75 -10.00
C SER A 139 2.37 5.18 -9.68
N THR A 140 2.55 6.46 -9.38
CA THR A 140 3.85 7.04 -9.00
C THR A 140 3.67 7.96 -7.80
N LYS A 141 4.65 7.98 -6.90
CA LYS A 141 4.67 8.88 -5.74
C LYS A 141 5.39 10.20 -6.08
N SER A 142 6.41 10.15 -6.90
CA SER A 142 7.22 11.32 -7.28
C SER A 142 6.57 12.16 -8.38
N GLY A 143 5.68 11.58 -9.18
CA GLY A 143 5.06 12.23 -10.32
C GLY A 143 5.97 12.37 -11.55
N GLY A 144 7.16 11.75 -11.50
CA GLY A 144 8.15 11.73 -12.58
C GLY A 144 8.21 10.39 -13.26
#